data_894595c203782b7d4cb385b47f36fd7b
#
_entry.id   894595c203782b7d4cb385b47f36fd7b
#
_cell.length_a   1.000
_cell.length_b   1.000
_cell.length_c   1.000
_cell.angle_alpha   90.00
_cell.angle_beta   90.00
_cell.angle_gamma   90.00
#
_symmetry.space_group_name_H-M   'P 1'
#
loop_
_entity.id
_entity.type
_entity.pdbx_description
1 polymer ?
#
loop_
_entity_poly.entity_id
_entity_poly.type
_entity_poly.pdbx_seq_one_letter_code
_entity_poly.pdbx_strand_id
1 'polypeptide(L)'
;IAAKQVGFEEALSSWVGADFDKQDFLFNDCAVEIKTYKASKSPHVIISSAYQLYTTKEKLYLAVYSLSINSQGLSVEDIIKSIEVKVADVESFYKKLFSYGYKSNFQVELLKFKIDKILFFNVDNKFPKITSIDIDSRIHNVKYTVDLLKCNEFLLDRIKL
;
A
#
# COMPACT_ATOMS: atom_id res chain seq x y z
N ILE A 1 6.59 -6.52 5.02
CA ILE A 1 6.96 -5.64 6.14
C ILE A 1 6.01 -5.91 7.29
N ALA A 2 4.69 -5.76 7.10
CA ALA A 2 3.70 -5.98 8.16
C ALA A 2 3.90 -7.35 8.85
N ALA A 3 3.86 -8.44 8.09
CA ALA A 3 4.02 -9.79 8.65
C ALA A 3 5.33 -10.03 9.40
N LYS A 4 6.39 -9.23 9.17
CA LYS A 4 7.62 -9.29 9.96
C LYS A 4 7.51 -8.61 11.33
N GLN A 5 6.56 -7.71 11.51
CA GLN A 5 6.36 -6.98 12.77
C GLN A 5 5.26 -7.61 13.62
N VAL A 6 4.14 -7.98 13.00
CA VAL A 6 2.93 -8.43 13.71
C VAL A 6 2.57 -9.90 13.43
N GLY A 7 3.32 -10.61 12.58
CA GLY A 7 2.99 -11.96 12.12
C GLY A 7 2.07 -11.97 10.91
N PHE A 8 1.92 -13.16 10.30
CA PHE A 8 1.16 -13.30 9.03
C PHE A 8 -0.34 -13.16 9.23
N GLU A 9 -0.89 -13.70 10.32
CA GLU A 9 -2.33 -13.69 10.61
C GLU A 9 -2.83 -12.27 10.88
N GLU A 10 -2.13 -11.52 11.71
CA GLU A 10 -2.49 -10.14 12.00
C GLU A 10 -2.30 -9.26 10.77
N ALA A 11 -1.24 -9.44 10.00
CA ALA A 11 -1.04 -8.73 8.74
C ALA A 11 -2.15 -9.03 7.72
N LEU A 12 -2.62 -10.28 7.65
CA LEU A 12 -3.70 -10.69 6.77
C LEU A 12 -5.04 -10.10 7.22
N SER A 13 -5.37 -10.14 8.51
CA SER A 13 -6.59 -9.55 9.04
C SER A 13 -6.62 -8.04 8.88
N SER A 14 -5.48 -7.37 9.07
CA SER A 14 -5.32 -5.92 8.91
C SER A 14 -5.35 -5.45 7.46
N TRP A 15 -5.22 -6.33 6.46
CA TRP A 15 -5.32 -5.98 5.05
C TRP A 15 -6.77 -5.76 4.64
N VAL A 16 -7.20 -4.50 4.66
CA VAL A 16 -8.57 -4.06 4.38
C VAL A 16 -8.75 -3.47 2.97
N GLY A 17 -7.67 -3.19 2.27
CA GLY A 17 -7.73 -2.77 0.86
C GLY A 17 -8.43 -3.80 -0.03
N ALA A 18 -8.36 -5.10 0.33
CA ALA A 18 -9.11 -6.16 -0.30
C ALA A 18 -10.64 -6.04 -0.13
N ASP A 19 -11.08 -5.35 0.90
CA ASP A 19 -12.50 -5.08 1.23
C ASP A 19 -12.94 -3.69 0.74
N PHE A 20 -12.13 -3.05 -0.13
CA PHE A 20 -12.35 -1.70 -0.69
C PHE A 20 -12.43 -0.58 0.36
N ASP A 21 -11.74 -0.73 1.48
CA ASP A 21 -11.60 0.33 2.46
C ASP A 21 -10.71 1.48 1.93
N LYS A 22 -10.65 2.56 2.68
CA LYS A 22 -9.97 3.80 2.33
C LYS A 22 -8.45 3.64 2.26
N GLN A 23 -7.88 2.84 3.16
CA GLN A 23 -6.46 2.51 3.22
C GLN A 23 -6.23 1.02 2.93
N ASP A 24 -4.98 0.67 2.62
CA ASP A 24 -4.62 -0.73 2.33
C ASP A 24 -4.58 -1.58 3.60
N PHE A 25 -4.08 -1.02 4.72
CA PHE A 25 -4.00 -1.72 6.00
C PHE A 25 -4.51 -0.88 7.16
N LEU A 26 -5.27 -1.52 8.06
CA LEU A 26 -5.71 -0.94 9.33
C LEU A 26 -5.24 -1.81 10.50
N PHE A 27 -4.33 -1.27 11.29
CA PHE A 27 -3.89 -1.85 12.57
C PHE A 27 -4.61 -1.16 13.73
N ASN A 28 -4.31 -1.59 14.97
CA ASN A 28 -4.96 -1.02 16.15
C ASN A 28 -4.79 0.50 16.21
N ASP A 29 -3.55 0.99 16.17
CA ASP A 29 -3.22 2.40 16.39
C ASP A 29 -2.87 3.15 15.10
N CYS A 30 -2.71 2.46 13.97
CA CYS A 30 -2.31 3.10 12.73
C CYS A 30 -2.99 2.54 11.50
N ALA A 31 -2.99 3.36 10.44
CA ALA A 31 -3.33 2.97 9.09
C ALA A 31 -2.10 3.07 8.18
N VAL A 32 -2.06 2.27 7.12
CA VAL A 32 -0.99 2.31 6.11
C VAL A 32 -1.62 2.35 4.72
N GLU A 33 -1.27 3.37 3.96
CA GLU A 33 -1.51 3.45 2.53
C GLU A 33 -0.26 3.01 1.78
N ILE A 34 -0.42 2.19 0.74
CA ILE A 34 0.69 1.68 -0.06
C ILE A 34 0.63 2.29 -1.46
N LYS A 35 1.76 2.79 -1.91
CA LYS A 35 1.92 3.28 -3.28
C LYS A 35 3.16 2.69 -3.93
N THR A 36 3.16 2.70 -5.26
CA THR A 36 4.31 2.28 -6.05
C THR A 36 4.65 3.32 -7.11
N TYR A 37 5.92 3.39 -7.47
CA TYR A 37 6.37 4.13 -8.66
C TYR A 37 7.47 3.35 -9.37
N LYS A 38 7.67 3.65 -10.68
CA LYS A 38 8.76 3.05 -11.46
C LYS A 38 10.09 3.66 -11.03
N ALA A 39 11.08 2.84 -10.69
CA ALA A 39 12.42 3.29 -10.26
C ALA A 39 13.11 4.23 -11.28
N SER A 40 12.79 4.10 -12.56
CA SER A 40 13.29 4.97 -13.65
C SER A 40 12.59 6.33 -13.72
N LYS A 41 11.63 6.64 -12.86
CA LYS A 41 10.88 7.90 -12.81
C LYS A 41 11.12 8.63 -11.50
N SER A 42 10.84 9.92 -11.49
CA SER A 42 10.80 10.70 -10.24
C SER A 42 9.78 10.12 -9.27
N PRO A 43 10.05 10.15 -7.96
CA PRO A 43 9.18 9.57 -6.94
C PRO A 43 7.90 10.39 -6.74
N HIS A 44 6.99 10.25 -7.68
CA HIS A 44 5.65 10.82 -7.63
C HIS A 44 4.64 9.70 -7.39
N VAL A 45 3.69 9.93 -6.50
CA VAL A 45 2.60 8.98 -6.24
C VAL A 45 1.25 9.62 -6.49
N ILE A 46 0.35 8.83 -7.06
CA ILE A 46 -1.02 9.24 -7.31
C ILE A 46 -1.88 8.88 -6.10
N ILE A 47 -2.52 9.87 -5.53
CA ILE A 47 -3.58 9.70 -4.54
C ILE A 47 -4.90 9.73 -5.29
N SER A 48 -5.59 8.60 -5.30
CA SER A 48 -6.76 8.37 -6.15
C SER A 48 -8.08 8.80 -5.50
N SER A 49 -8.05 9.16 -4.22
CA SER A 49 -9.21 9.67 -3.50
C SER A 49 -8.79 10.53 -2.31
N ALA A 50 -9.66 11.47 -1.93
CA ALA A 50 -9.47 12.31 -0.74
C ALA A 50 -9.51 11.53 0.58
N TYR A 51 -9.86 10.26 0.55
CA TYR A 51 -9.94 9.40 1.74
C TYR A 51 -8.65 8.64 2.01
N GLN A 52 -7.77 8.43 1.02
CA GLN A 52 -6.56 7.62 1.17
C GLN A 52 -5.56 8.19 2.18
N LEU A 53 -5.45 9.53 2.26
CA LEU A 53 -4.57 10.20 3.21
C LEU A 53 -5.34 10.85 4.38
N TYR A 54 -6.46 10.24 4.78
CA TYR A 54 -7.25 10.59 5.95
C TYR A 54 -7.58 9.36 6.79
N THR A 55 -7.34 9.40 8.08
CA THR A 55 -7.68 8.31 9.01
C THR A 55 -8.18 8.86 10.35
N THR A 56 -8.97 8.06 11.05
CA THR A 56 -9.35 8.29 12.46
C THR A 56 -8.42 7.59 13.44
N LYS A 57 -7.43 6.81 12.94
CA LYS A 57 -6.38 6.21 13.76
C LYS A 57 -5.39 7.27 14.23
N GLU A 58 -4.62 6.98 15.27
CA GLU A 58 -3.63 7.90 15.81
C GLU A 58 -2.56 8.29 14.79
N LYS A 59 -2.19 7.34 13.90
CA LYS A 59 -1.14 7.52 12.89
C LYS A 59 -1.60 7.05 11.52
N LEU A 60 -1.12 7.76 10.51
CA LEU A 60 -1.22 7.32 9.12
C LEU A 60 0.18 7.29 8.51
N TYR A 61 0.52 6.17 7.90
CA TYR A 61 1.77 6.02 7.18
C TYR A 61 1.50 5.85 5.68
N LEU A 62 2.36 6.46 4.88
CA LEU A 62 2.44 6.21 3.44
C LEU A 62 3.71 5.38 3.17
N ALA A 63 3.53 4.13 2.74
CA ALA A 63 4.63 3.24 2.35
C ALA A 63 4.74 3.20 0.82
N VAL A 64 5.89 3.61 0.29
CA VAL A 64 6.09 3.76 -1.14
C VAL A 64 7.21 2.86 -1.64
N TYR A 65 6.88 1.99 -2.60
CA TYR A 65 7.80 1.04 -3.20
C TYR A 65 8.27 1.54 -4.56
N SER A 66 9.58 1.69 -4.71
CA SER A 66 10.24 1.90 -5.99
C SER A 66 10.46 0.53 -6.65
N LEU A 67 9.88 0.34 -7.84
CA LEU A 67 9.90 -0.94 -8.54
C LEU A 67 10.59 -0.82 -9.90
N SER A 68 11.44 -1.78 -10.22
CA SER A 68 11.98 -2.01 -11.57
C SER A 68 11.56 -3.38 -12.09
N ILE A 69 11.34 -3.49 -13.41
CA ILE A 69 11.17 -4.78 -14.08
C ILE A 69 12.52 -5.47 -14.12
N ASN A 70 12.60 -6.69 -13.63
CA ASN A 70 13.85 -7.44 -13.52
C ASN A 70 13.57 -8.94 -13.55
N SER A 71 14.21 -9.66 -14.48
CA SER A 71 14.03 -11.12 -14.63
C SER A 71 14.44 -11.93 -13.40
N GLN A 72 15.32 -11.40 -12.55
CA GLN A 72 15.73 -12.00 -11.27
C GLN A 72 14.83 -11.56 -10.10
N GLY A 73 13.80 -10.75 -10.37
CA GLY A 73 12.82 -10.32 -9.39
C GLY A 73 11.77 -11.38 -9.09
N LEU A 74 10.72 -10.97 -8.39
CA LEU A 74 9.57 -11.83 -8.06
C LEU A 74 8.35 -11.41 -8.88
N SER A 75 7.61 -12.39 -9.36
CA SER A 75 6.27 -12.20 -9.89
C SER A 75 5.25 -12.10 -8.75
N VAL A 76 4.03 -11.68 -9.06
CA VAL A 76 2.92 -11.68 -8.10
C VAL A 76 2.66 -13.11 -7.58
N GLU A 77 2.72 -14.11 -8.47
CA GLU A 77 2.55 -15.52 -8.10
C GLU A 77 3.65 -16.02 -7.17
N ASP A 78 4.91 -15.62 -7.38
CA ASP A 78 6.01 -15.97 -6.47
C ASP A 78 5.74 -15.43 -5.05
N ILE A 79 5.21 -14.20 -4.97
CA ILE A 79 4.84 -13.57 -3.70
C ILE A 79 3.65 -14.29 -3.06
N ILE A 80 2.59 -14.57 -3.81
CA ILE A 80 1.39 -15.28 -3.34
C ILE A 80 1.81 -16.63 -2.75
N LYS A 81 2.55 -17.44 -3.49
CA LYS A 81 3.05 -18.75 -3.00
C LYS A 81 3.90 -18.61 -1.74
N SER A 82 4.71 -17.56 -1.65
CA SER A 82 5.55 -17.32 -0.47
C SER A 82 4.74 -16.92 0.79
N ILE A 83 3.54 -16.38 0.62
CA ILE A 83 2.62 -16.04 1.72
C ILE A 83 1.75 -17.26 2.06
N GLU A 84 1.21 -17.94 1.06
CA GLU A 84 0.35 -19.12 1.20
C GLU A 84 0.91 -20.17 2.18
N VAL A 85 2.21 -20.46 2.10
CA VAL A 85 2.86 -21.43 3.00
C VAL A 85 3.09 -20.92 4.42
N LYS A 86 2.70 -19.70 4.73
CA LYS A 86 2.96 -19.01 6.01
C LYS A 86 1.70 -18.57 6.74
N VAL A 87 0.57 -18.51 6.05
CA VAL A 87 -0.73 -18.21 6.64
C VAL A 87 -1.40 -19.50 7.07
N ALA A 88 -2.06 -19.51 8.22
CA ALA A 88 -2.82 -20.66 8.67
C ALA A 88 -4.16 -20.76 7.93
N ASP A 89 -4.82 -19.64 7.65
CA ASP A 89 -6.09 -19.57 6.92
C ASP A 89 -5.84 -19.20 5.45
N VAL A 90 -5.48 -20.20 4.65
CA VAL A 90 -5.24 -20.07 3.22
C VAL A 90 -6.52 -19.69 2.46
N GLU A 91 -7.68 -20.17 2.91
CA GLU A 91 -8.97 -19.85 2.28
C GLU A 91 -9.28 -18.35 2.40
N SER A 92 -9.16 -17.79 3.59
CA SER A 92 -9.35 -16.36 3.83
C SER A 92 -8.36 -15.51 3.01
N PHE A 93 -7.11 -15.96 2.90
CA PHE A 93 -6.10 -15.29 2.08
C PHE A 93 -6.52 -15.22 0.60
N TYR A 94 -6.93 -16.34 0.00
CA TYR A 94 -7.38 -16.36 -1.39
C TYR A 94 -8.68 -15.59 -1.60
N LYS A 95 -9.61 -15.62 -0.63
CA LYS A 95 -10.83 -14.83 -0.68
C LYS A 95 -10.52 -13.33 -0.78
N LYS A 96 -9.59 -12.83 0.03
CA LYS A 96 -9.12 -11.43 -0.04
C LYS A 96 -8.43 -11.13 -1.38
N LEU A 97 -7.57 -12.01 -1.88
CA LEU A 97 -6.94 -11.84 -3.20
C LEU A 97 -7.97 -11.72 -4.33
N PHE A 98 -8.98 -12.59 -4.35
CA PHE A 98 -10.04 -12.55 -5.37
C PHE A 98 -10.92 -11.31 -5.25
N SER A 99 -11.24 -10.86 -4.02
CA SER A 99 -11.96 -9.59 -3.80
C SER A 99 -11.16 -8.40 -4.33
N TYR A 100 -9.84 -8.40 -4.17
CA TYR A 100 -8.95 -7.36 -4.71
C TYR A 100 -8.80 -7.42 -6.24
N GLY A 101 -9.29 -8.49 -6.88
CA GLY A 101 -9.30 -8.65 -8.34
C GLY A 101 -8.23 -9.59 -8.89
N TYR A 102 -7.51 -10.32 -8.03
CA TYR A 102 -6.60 -11.37 -8.49
C TYR A 102 -7.37 -12.48 -9.22
N LYS A 103 -6.84 -12.94 -10.36
CA LYS A 103 -7.40 -14.04 -11.15
C LYS A 103 -6.28 -15.01 -11.49
N SER A 104 -6.38 -16.25 -11.04
CA SER A 104 -5.36 -17.29 -11.16
C SER A 104 -5.07 -17.79 -12.59
N ASN A 105 -5.91 -17.43 -13.59
CA ASN A 105 -5.88 -18.03 -14.94
C ASN A 105 -5.35 -17.08 -16.03
N PHE A 106 -4.63 -16.02 -15.67
CA PHE A 106 -4.00 -15.18 -16.68
C PHE A 106 -2.74 -15.89 -17.23
N GLN A 107 -2.83 -16.40 -18.45
CA GLN A 107 -1.68 -16.78 -19.29
C GLN A 107 -0.99 -15.52 -19.82
N VAL A 108 -0.57 -14.63 -18.95
CA VAL A 108 0.26 -13.49 -19.31
C VAL A 108 1.68 -13.81 -18.89
N GLU A 109 2.64 -13.48 -19.72
CA GLU A 109 4.05 -13.52 -19.34
C GLU A 109 4.22 -12.79 -18.01
N LEU A 110 4.57 -13.52 -16.97
CA LEU A 110 4.56 -12.99 -15.60
C LEU A 110 5.70 -11.99 -15.45
N LEU A 111 5.36 -10.72 -15.45
CA LEU A 111 6.34 -9.68 -15.16
C LEU A 111 6.91 -9.89 -13.76
N LYS A 112 8.23 -9.89 -13.67
CA LYS A 112 8.96 -9.94 -12.40
C LYS A 112 9.47 -8.56 -12.04
N PHE A 113 9.39 -8.24 -10.75
CA PHE A 113 9.77 -6.96 -10.22
C PHE A 113 10.81 -7.11 -9.10
N LYS A 114 11.75 -6.17 -9.08
CA LYS A 114 12.64 -5.93 -7.96
C LYS A 114 12.19 -4.70 -7.22
N ILE A 115 12.21 -4.76 -5.89
CA ILE A 115 12.05 -3.59 -5.03
C ILE A 115 13.42 -2.94 -4.89
N ASP A 116 13.60 -1.76 -5.47
CA ASP A 116 14.86 -1.02 -5.42
C ASP A 116 14.98 -0.19 -4.14
N LYS A 117 13.85 0.38 -3.69
CA LYS A 117 13.79 1.21 -2.49
C LYS A 117 12.40 1.16 -1.88
N ILE A 118 12.33 1.31 -0.56
CA ILE A 118 11.09 1.52 0.18
C ILE A 118 11.25 2.83 0.94
N LEU A 119 10.27 3.70 0.81
CA LEU A 119 10.18 4.97 1.51
C LEU A 119 8.98 4.92 2.45
N PHE A 120 9.15 5.41 3.67
CA PHE A 120 8.06 5.55 4.63
C PHE A 120 7.89 7.01 5.00
N PHE A 121 6.66 7.48 4.99
CA PHE A 121 6.32 8.85 5.37
C PHE A 121 5.30 8.85 6.51
N ASN A 122 5.50 9.73 7.47
CA ASN A 122 4.46 10.09 8.43
C ASN A 122 3.48 11.06 7.77
N VAL A 123 2.21 10.68 7.71
CA VAL A 123 1.16 11.52 7.10
C VAL A 123 0.42 12.26 8.20
N ASP A 124 1.06 13.26 8.77
CA ASP A 124 0.47 14.14 9.78
C ASP A 124 -0.30 15.33 9.15
N ASN A 125 -0.69 16.29 9.96
CA ASN A 125 -1.46 17.46 9.51
C ASN A 125 -0.65 18.41 8.61
N LYS A 126 0.67 18.32 8.58
CA LYS A 126 1.54 19.15 7.74
C LYS A 126 1.91 18.47 6.42
N PHE A 127 1.68 17.15 6.32
CA PHE A 127 1.93 16.41 5.09
C PHE A 127 1.07 16.97 3.93
N PRO A 128 1.63 17.17 2.72
CA PRO A 128 0.87 17.71 1.59
C PRO A 128 -0.21 16.72 1.14
N LYS A 129 -1.46 16.99 1.51
CA LYS A 129 -2.61 16.15 1.22
C LYS A 129 -3.87 16.98 1.02
N ILE A 130 -4.81 16.42 0.27
CA ILE A 130 -6.19 16.88 0.17
C ILE A 130 -7.05 15.76 0.77
N THR A 131 -7.81 16.08 1.83
CA THR A 131 -8.62 15.09 2.54
C THR A 131 -10.11 15.38 2.38
N SER A 132 -10.94 14.40 2.72
CA SER A 132 -12.40 14.52 2.61
C SER A 132 -13.00 15.62 3.47
N ILE A 133 -12.32 16.06 4.52
CA ILE A 133 -12.76 17.15 5.38
C ILE A 133 -12.43 18.54 4.79
N ASP A 134 -11.52 18.60 3.82
CA ASP A 134 -11.09 19.85 3.16
C ASP A 134 -11.92 20.15 1.90
N ILE A 135 -12.82 19.25 1.51
CA ILE A 135 -13.51 19.30 0.22
C ILE A 135 -15.01 19.50 0.43
N ASP A 136 -15.60 20.39 -0.35
CA ASP A 136 -17.06 20.54 -0.43
C ASP A 136 -17.72 19.22 -0.86
N SER A 137 -18.81 18.84 -0.21
CA SER A 137 -19.51 17.57 -0.43
C SER A 137 -20.04 17.38 -1.87
N ARG A 138 -20.10 18.44 -2.65
CA ARG A 138 -20.49 18.41 -4.08
C ARG A 138 -19.33 18.08 -5.02
N ILE A 139 -18.09 18.00 -4.50
CA ILE A 139 -16.90 17.65 -5.29
C ILE A 139 -16.65 16.16 -5.15
N HIS A 140 -16.55 15.49 -6.31
CA HIS A 140 -16.34 14.05 -6.40
C HIS A 140 -15.07 13.71 -7.21
N ASN A 141 -14.58 12.48 -7.06
CA ASN A 141 -13.47 11.93 -7.86
C ASN A 141 -12.16 12.72 -7.75
N VAL A 142 -11.85 13.22 -6.54
CA VAL A 142 -10.59 13.92 -6.30
C VAL A 142 -9.42 12.99 -6.51
N LYS A 143 -8.52 13.41 -7.39
CA LYS A 143 -7.27 12.71 -7.69
C LYS A 143 -6.16 13.72 -7.84
N TYR A 144 -5.02 13.47 -7.19
CA TYR A 144 -3.86 14.36 -7.25
C TYR A 144 -2.56 13.58 -7.16
N THR A 145 -1.47 14.26 -7.43
CA THR A 145 -0.12 13.67 -7.37
C THR A 145 0.69 14.37 -6.29
N VAL A 146 1.41 13.59 -5.49
CA VAL A 146 2.35 14.08 -4.49
C VAL A 146 3.77 13.87 -5.00
N ASP A 147 4.57 14.95 -5.00
CA ASP A 147 6.00 14.92 -5.28
C ASP A 147 6.76 14.59 -3.99
N LEU A 148 7.21 13.35 -3.87
CA LEU A 148 7.86 12.86 -2.65
C LEU A 148 9.26 13.45 -2.43
N LEU A 149 9.91 14.03 -3.44
CA LEU A 149 11.19 14.74 -3.27
C LEU A 149 11.03 15.97 -2.37
N LYS A 150 9.82 16.52 -2.30
CA LYS A 150 9.47 17.68 -1.47
C LYS A 150 8.90 17.31 -0.11
N CYS A 151 8.93 16.01 0.25
CA CYS A 151 8.34 15.48 1.48
C CYS A 151 9.40 14.93 2.45
N ASN A 152 10.68 15.31 2.30
CA ASN A 152 11.79 14.74 3.08
C ASN A 152 11.63 14.92 4.59
N GLU A 153 10.99 15.99 5.03
CA GLU A 153 10.72 16.27 6.45
C GLU A 153 9.78 15.26 7.12
N PHE A 154 9.00 14.51 6.33
CA PHE A 154 8.07 13.47 6.79
C PHE A 154 8.65 12.06 6.66
N LEU A 155 9.88 11.94 6.12
CA LEU A 155 10.52 10.65 5.89
C LEU A 155 10.86 9.96 7.22
N LEU A 156 10.58 8.67 7.30
CA LEU A 156 10.88 7.81 8.42
C LEU A 156 11.83 6.69 7.99
N ASP A 157 12.72 6.27 8.89
CA ASP A 157 13.57 5.09 8.67
C ASP A 157 12.73 3.80 8.67
N ARG A 158 11.69 3.76 9.47
CA ARG A 158 10.75 2.63 9.61
C ARG A 158 9.40 3.07 10.15
N ILE A 159 8.38 2.27 9.88
CA ILE A 159 7.07 2.38 10.54
C ILE A 159 6.97 1.38 11.69
N LYS A 160 6.17 1.69 12.69
CA LYS A 160 5.79 0.79 13.78
C LYS A 160 4.30 0.47 13.62
N LEU A 161 3.98 -0.80 13.57
CA LEU A 161 2.64 -1.37 13.44
C LEU A 161 2.18 -1.94 14.77
#